data_20ef25d676b0700410ded34bc35f95df
#
_entry.id   20ef25d676b0700410ded34bc35f95df
#
_cell.length_a   1.000
_cell.length_b   1.000
_cell.length_c   1.000
_cell.angle_alpha   90.00
_cell.angle_beta   90.00
_cell.angle_gamma   90.00
#
_symmetry.space_group_name_H-M   'P 1'
#
loop_
_entity.id
_entity.type
_entity.pdbx_description
1 polymer ?
#
loop_
_entity_poly.entity_id
_entity_poly.type
_entity_poly.pdbx_seq_one_letter_code
_entity_poly.pdbx_strand_id
1 'polypeptide(L)'
;FHTDSASQGFIAMASVPDWWHPGLELSLRGPLGRGFTLPASARRVGLVAFEDSPSRLRGLIQPALKQEAAVVLVCNFAPANLPDDVEVHPMSALQEIADWADYLACDVDRENLHRLRERLGKLNKLPAEGGTQVLIHTPVPCGGIADCGICAVRLKSDWKLACKDGPVFSWDEVG
;
A
#
# COMPACT_ATOMS: atom_id res chain seq x y z
N PHE A 1 9.00 -5.57 3.38
CA PHE A 1 8.57 -4.36 2.68
C PHE A 1 9.44 -3.19 3.13
N HIS A 2 9.83 -2.36 2.17
CA HIS A 2 10.53 -1.12 2.40
C HIS A 2 9.50 -0.05 2.78
N THR A 3 9.66 0.56 3.94
CA THR A 3 8.73 1.58 4.43
C THR A 3 9.28 2.98 4.38
N ASP A 4 10.61 3.12 4.40
CA ASP A 4 11.28 4.41 4.32
C ASP A 4 12.73 4.24 3.89
N SER A 5 13.33 5.28 3.27
CA SER A 5 14.73 5.34 2.89
C SER A 5 15.48 6.26 3.83
N ALA A 6 16.49 5.73 4.49
CA ALA A 6 17.45 6.53 5.23
C ALA A 6 18.70 6.76 4.37
N SER A 7 19.50 7.79 4.69
CA SER A 7 20.76 8.11 3.98
C SER A 7 21.78 6.96 3.99
N GLN A 8 21.64 6.00 4.89
CA GLN A 8 22.55 4.87 5.08
C GLN A 8 21.83 3.51 5.07
N GLY A 9 20.61 3.43 4.54
CA GLY A 9 19.88 2.17 4.52
C GLY A 9 18.39 2.33 4.23
N PHE A 10 17.63 1.40 4.71
CA PHE A 10 16.17 1.40 4.61
C PHE A 10 15.54 0.91 5.92
N ILE A 11 14.32 1.29 6.16
CA ILE A 11 13.53 0.81 7.28
C ILE A 11 12.61 -0.30 6.77
N ALA A 12 12.77 -1.51 7.30
CA ALA A 12 11.87 -2.61 6.99
C ALA A 12 10.58 -2.49 7.81
N MET A 13 9.49 -2.98 7.22
CA MET A 13 8.23 -3.12 7.93
C MET A 13 8.35 -4.18 9.03
N ALA A 14 7.78 -3.91 10.20
CA ALA A 14 7.60 -4.93 11.24
C ALA A 14 6.69 -6.08 10.73
N SER A 15 6.80 -7.34 11.17
CA SER A 15 7.68 -7.74 12.26
C SER A 15 8.94 -8.37 11.69
N VAL A 16 10.08 -8.00 12.25
CA VAL A 16 11.34 -8.71 11.97
C VAL A 16 11.39 -10.01 12.78
N PRO A 17 12.01 -11.08 12.27
CA PRO A 17 12.21 -12.30 13.04
C PRO A 17 13.01 -12.03 14.32
N ASP A 18 12.68 -12.72 15.42
CA ASP A 18 13.33 -12.54 16.73
C ASP A 18 14.83 -12.84 16.72
N TRP A 19 15.29 -13.64 15.76
CA TRP A 19 16.71 -13.97 15.61
C TRP A 19 17.53 -12.90 14.86
N TRP A 20 16.90 -11.84 14.37
CA TRP A 20 17.62 -10.72 13.77
C TRP A 20 18.20 -9.83 14.88
N HIS A 21 19.49 -9.58 14.81
CA HIS A 21 20.22 -8.74 15.77
C HIS A 21 21.20 -7.81 15.05
N PRO A 22 21.62 -6.71 15.68
CA PRO A 22 22.63 -5.82 15.12
C PRO A 22 23.92 -6.57 14.78
N GLY A 23 24.47 -6.30 13.58
CA GLY A 23 25.66 -6.98 13.05
C GLY A 23 25.38 -8.23 12.21
N LEU A 24 24.11 -8.68 12.12
CA LEU A 24 23.76 -9.79 11.23
C LEU A 24 23.83 -9.34 9.77
N GLU A 25 24.50 -10.12 8.93
CA GLU A 25 24.47 -9.93 7.48
C GLU A 25 23.22 -10.56 6.86
N LEU A 26 22.52 -9.77 6.05
CA LEU A 26 21.29 -10.20 5.39
C LEU A 26 21.46 -10.13 3.88
N SER A 27 21.09 -11.20 3.19
CA SER A 27 20.95 -11.18 1.74
C SER A 27 19.58 -10.63 1.36
N LEU A 28 19.55 -9.50 0.65
CA LEU A 28 18.33 -8.85 0.19
C LEU A 28 18.12 -9.11 -1.30
N ARG A 29 16.87 -9.36 -1.67
CA ARG A 29 16.44 -9.47 -3.05
C ARG A 29 15.31 -8.49 -3.31
N GLY A 30 15.48 -7.62 -4.27
CA GLY A 30 14.50 -6.63 -4.67
C GLY A 30 15.05 -5.63 -5.69
N PRO A 31 14.25 -4.68 -6.15
CA PRO A 31 12.80 -4.60 -5.89
C PRO A 31 12.03 -5.75 -6.56
N LEU A 32 10.94 -6.21 -5.94
CA LEU A 32 10.07 -7.24 -6.48
C LEU A 32 8.78 -6.60 -6.99
N GLY A 33 8.42 -6.92 -8.24
CA GLY A 33 7.19 -6.45 -8.84
C GLY A 33 7.12 -4.92 -9.01
N ARG A 34 5.91 -4.37 -8.80
CA ARG A 34 5.60 -2.95 -8.98
C ARG A 34 5.11 -2.34 -7.68
N GLY A 35 5.70 -1.22 -7.28
CA GLY A 35 5.24 -0.42 -6.15
C GLY A 35 4.17 0.61 -6.54
N PHE A 36 3.75 1.42 -5.57
CA PHE A 36 2.89 2.56 -5.80
C PHE A 36 3.57 3.60 -6.69
N THR A 37 2.78 4.23 -7.54
CA THR A 37 3.21 5.36 -8.37
C THR A 37 2.39 6.58 -7.97
N LEU A 38 2.96 7.44 -7.14
CA LEU A 38 2.31 8.69 -6.73
C LEU A 38 2.39 9.70 -7.89
N PRO A 39 1.24 10.17 -8.43
CA PRO A 39 1.26 11.17 -9.49
C PRO A 39 1.84 12.50 -8.99
N ALA A 40 2.73 13.11 -9.74
CA ALA A 40 3.32 14.41 -9.39
C ALA A 40 2.28 15.55 -9.30
N SER A 41 1.13 15.39 -9.92
CA SER A 41 0.00 16.32 -9.86
C SER A 41 -0.89 16.14 -8.64
N ALA A 42 -0.79 15.02 -7.91
CA ALA A 42 -1.64 14.78 -6.75
C ALA A 42 -1.31 15.78 -5.64
N ARG A 43 -2.35 16.44 -5.12
CA ARG A 43 -2.27 17.40 -4.01
C ARG A 43 -3.07 16.94 -2.79
N ARG A 44 -3.92 15.95 -2.95
CA ARG A 44 -4.77 15.37 -1.92
C ARG A 44 -4.63 13.86 -1.99
N VAL A 45 -3.87 13.31 -1.03
CA VAL A 45 -3.48 11.92 -1.00
C VAL A 45 -4.19 11.20 0.14
N GLY A 46 -5.04 10.24 -0.20
CA GLY A 46 -5.68 9.34 0.74
C GLY A 46 -4.91 8.01 0.83
N LEU A 47 -4.52 7.62 2.03
CA LEU A 47 -3.88 6.36 2.33
C LEU A 47 -4.85 5.49 3.14
N VAL A 48 -5.28 4.35 2.63
CA VAL A 48 -6.30 3.50 3.24
C VAL A 48 -5.69 2.18 3.68
N ALA A 49 -5.44 2.08 4.99
CA ALA A 49 -5.01 0.82 5.59
C ALA A 49 -6.25 -0.03 5.92
N PHE A 50 -6.57 -0.97 5.05
CA PHE A 50 -7.73 -1.83 5.23
C PHE A 50 -7.50 -2.90 6.30
N GLU A 51 -6.25 -3.22 6.56
CA GLU A 51 -5.80 -4.11 7.63
C GLU A 51 -5.44 -3.32 8.91
N ASP A 52 -4.98 -4.02 9.92
CA ASP A 52 -4.71 -3.43 11.24
C ASP A 52 -3.49 -2.49 11.27
N SER A 53 -2.59 -2.57 10.29
CA SER A 53 -1.37 -1.77 10.28
C SER A 53 -1.18 -1.01 8.97
N PRO A 54 -1.02 0.32 9.00
CA PRO A 54 -0.75 1.15 7.82
C PRO A 54 0.73 1.13 7.39
N SER A 55 1.56 0.27 7.95
CA SER A 55 3.02 0.28 7.75
C SER A 55 3.43 0.15 6.29
N ARG A 56 2.65 -0.56 5.45
CA ARG A 56 2.91 -0.73 4.01
C ARG A 56 2.67 0.55 3.20
N LEU A 57 1.91 1.51 3.74
CA LEU A 57 1.60 2.79 3.09
C LEU A 57 2.55 3.92 3.53
N ARG A 58 3.31 3.73 4.63
CA ARG A 58 4.18 4.79 5.19
C ARG A 58 5.21 5.33 4.20
N GLY A 59 5.69 4.48 3.29
CA GLY A 59 6.63 4.89 2.25
C GLY A 59 6.10 5.96 1.29
N LEU A 60 4.77 6.18 1.23
CA LEU A 60 4.14 7.23 0.41
C LEU A 60 4.07 8.59 1.12
N ILE A 61 4.14 8.62 2.45
CA ILE A 61 3.93 9.85 3.23
C ILE A 61 4.98 10.91 2.88
N GLN A 62 6.26 10.59 3.01
CA GLN A 62 7.33 11.56 2.75
C GLN A 62 7.37 12.05 1.29
N PRO A 63 7.23 11.19 0.26
CA PRO A 63 7.06 11.65 -1.11
C PRO A 63 5.87 12.59 -1.31
N ALA A 64 4.71 12.29 -0.70
CA ALA A 64 3.53 13.13 -0.80
C ALA A 64 3.74 14.51 -0.13
N LEU A 65 4.29 14.55 1.09
CA LEU A 65 4.59 15.79 1.78
C LEU A 65 5.63 16.64 1.02
N LYS A 66 6.65 16.01 0.41
CA LYS A 66 7.68 16.73 -0.39
C LYS A 66 7.11 17.39 -1.63
N GLN A 67 6.01 16.90 -2.19
CA GLN A 67 5.30 17.56 -3.30
C GLN A 67 4.17 18.49 -2.82
N GLU A 68 4.17 18.84 -1.52
CA GLU A 68 3.18 19.75 -0.89
C GLU A 68 1.74 19.21 -1.00
N ALA A 69 1.56 17.90 -0.99
CA ALA A 69 0.24 17.29 -0.93
C ALA A 69 -0.26 17.19 0.52
N ALA A 70 -1.55 17.45 0.73
CA ALA A 70 -2.22 17.11 1.96
C ALA A 70 -2.38 15.59 2.04
N VAL A 71 -2.03 14.99 3.18
CA VAL A 71 -2.02 13.53 3.37
C VAL A 71 -3.01 13.15 4.47
N VAL A 72 -3.93 12.27 4.14
CA VAL A 72 -4.90 11.69 5.07
C VAL A 72 -4.70 10.18 5.13
N LEU A 73 -4.55 9.66 6.34
CA LEU A 73 -4.49 8.23 6.62
C LEU A 73 -5.83 7.75 7.18
N VAL A 74 -6.46 6.81 6.49
CA VAL A 74 -7.68 6.13 6.93
C VAL A 74 -7.31 4.77 7.50
N CYS A 75 -7.49 4.57 8.80
CA CYS A 75 -7.16 3.31 9.47
C CYS A 75 -7.99 3.11 10.74
N ASN A 76 -8.04 1.86 11.24
CA ASN A 76 -8.71 1.55 12.50
C ASN A 76 -7.85 1.91 13.72
N PHE A 77 -6.53 1.83 13.59
CA PHE A 77 -5.58 2.10 14.67
C PHE A 77 -4.52 3.09 14.16
N ALA A 78 -4.47 4.27 14.79
CA ALA A 78 -3.44 5.25 14.46
C ALA A 78 -2.05 4.73 14.86
N PRO A 79 -1.09 4.71 13.92
CA PRO A 79 0.27 4.31 14.25
C PRO A 79 0.98 5.39 15.08
N ALA A 80 1.90 4.96 15.93
CA ALA A 80 2.82 5.88 16.56
C ALA A 80 3.79 6.49 15.53
N ASN A 81 4.31 7.68 15.83
CA ASN A 81 5.36 8.35 15.04
C ASN A 81 4.95 8.67 13.60
N LEU A 82 3.75 9.19 13.39
CA LEU A 82 3.38 9.87 12.15
C LEU A 82 3.90 11.32 12.17
N PRO A 83 4.24 11.90 11.01
CA PRO A 83 4.43 13.34 10.90
C PRO A 83 3.17 14.12 11.30
N ASP A 84 3.34 15.29 11.93
CA ASP A 84 2.22 16.13 12.38
C ASP A 84 1.33 16.62 11.23
N ASP A 85 1.87 16.67 10.00
CA ASP A 85 1.16 17.06 8.78
C ASP A 85 0.25 15.93 8.21
N VAL A 86 0.16 14.78 8.87
CA VAL A 86 -0.69 13.66 8.43
C VAL A 86 -1.94 13.58 9.30
N GLU A 87 -3.09 13.83 8.71
CA GLU A 87 -4.37 13.64 9.40
C GLU A 87 -4.76 12.16 9.43
N VAL A 88 -5.34 11.72 10.55
CA VAL A 88 -5.79 10.34 10.72
C VAL A 88 -7.30 10.29 10.91
N HIS A 89 -7.96 9.49 10.10
CA HIS A 89 -9.41 9.30 10.12
C HIS A 89 -9.80 7.82 10.29
N PRO A 90 -10.96 7.55 10.90
CA PRO A 90 -11.47 6.18 11.00
C PRO A 90 -11.97 5.68 9.64
N MET A 91 -12.11 4.36 9.50
CA MET A 91 -12.59 3.71 8.28
C MET A 91 -14.03 4.18 7.88
N SER A 92 -14.82 4.73 8.81
CA SER A 92 -16.13 5.32 8.50
C SER A 92 -16.05 6.57 7.61
N ALA A 93 -14.92 7.29 7.62
CA ALA A 93 -14.70 8.48 6.79
C ALA A 93 -14.27 8.15 5.35
N LEU A 94 -14.13 6.87 4.98
CA LEU A 94 -13.61 6.45 3.68
C LEU A 94 -14.32 7.10 2.49
N GLN A 95 -15.66 7.27 2.54
CA GLN A 95 -16.42 7.92 1.46
C GLN A 95 -15.98 9.38 1.28
N GLU A 96 -15.93 10.13 2.37
CA GLU A 96 -15.54 11.54 2.37
C GLU A 96 -14.10 11.70 1.84
N ILE A 97 -13.19 10.85 2.29
CA ILE A 97 -11.79 10.90 1.86
C ILE A 97 -11.64 10.49 0.38
N ALA A 98 -12.42 9.52 -0.10
CA ALA A 98 -12.40 9.14 -1.51
C ALA A 98 -12.95 10.25 -2.43
N ASP A 99 -13.99 10.97 -1.97
CA ASP A 99 -14.53 12.12 -2.69
C ASP A 99 -13.57 13.31 -2.73
N TRP A 100 -12.77 13.48 -1.68
CA TRP A 100 -11.79 14.56 -1.53
C TRP A 100 -10.48 14.29 -2.26
N ALA A 101 -10.00 13.04 -2.29
CA ALA A 101 -8.67 12.68 -2.77
C ALA A 101 -8.50 12.83 -4.28
N ASP A 102 -7.31 13.23 -4.72
CA ASP A 102 -6.86 13.13 -6.12
C ASP A 102 -6.19 11.79 -6.38
N TYR A 103 -5.62 11.19 -5.32
CA TYR A 103 -4.97 9.89 -5.36
C TYR A 103 -5.30 9.10 -4.10
N LEU A 104 -5.66 7.83 -4.28
CA LEU A 104 -6.02 6.90 -3.22
C LEU A 104 -5.12 5.66 -3.29
N ALA A 105 -4.35 5.41 -2.23
CA ALA A 105 -3.56 4.20 -2.08
C ALA A 105 -4.18 3.30 -1.01
N CYS A 106 -4.58 2.10 -1.40
CA CYS A 106 -5.17 1.13 -0.49
C CYS A 106 -4.19 -0.02 -0.22
N ASP A 107 -4.23 -0.57 0.99
CA ASP A 107 -3.47 -1.74 1.41
C ASP A 107 -4.41 -2.81 1.94
N VAL A 108 -4.30 -4.03 1.42
CA VAL A 108 -5.17 -5.16 1.79
C VAL A 108 -4.42 -6.48 1.69
N ASP A 109 -4.70 -7.41 2.59
CA ASP A 109 -4.28 -8.79 2.44
C ASP A 109 -5.17 -9.53 1.41
N ARG A 110 -4.58 -10.44 0.64
CA ARG A 110 -5.29 -11.16 -0.44
C ARG A 110 -6.60 -11.81 0.04
N GLU A 111 -6.62 -12.31 1.24
CA GLU A 111 -7.78 -12.98 1.86
C GLU A 111 -8.95 -12.02 2.04
N ASN A 112 -8.66 -10.73 2.26
CA ASN A 112 -9.65 -9.66 2.49
C ASN A 112 -9.97 -8.84 1.23
N LEU A 113 -9.38 -9.17 0.09
CA LEU A 113 -9.56 -8.43 -1.17
C LEU A 113 -11.04 -8.32 -1.58
N HIS A 114 -11.85 -9.35 -1.34
CA HIS A 114 -13.29 -9.32 -1.62
C HIS A 114 -14.03 -8.26 -0.78
N ARG A 115 -13.62 -8.07 0.47
CA ARG A 115 -14.19 -7.03 1.37
C ARG A 115 -13.81 -5.63 0.91
N LEU A 116 -12.56 -5.44 0.47
CA LEU A 116 -12.13 -4.17 -0.11
C LEU A 116 -12.93 -3.84 -1.37
N ARG A 117 -13.10 -4.82 -2.28
CA ARG A 117 -13.92 -4.66 -3.49
C ARG A 117 -15.35 -4.23 -3.18
N GLU A 118 -15.97 -4.91 -2.22
CA GLU A 118 -17.32 -4.56 -1.77
C GLU A 118 -17.38 -3.14 -1.18
N ARG A 119 -16.38 -2.76 -0.41
CA ARG A 119 -16.34 -1.45 0.24
C ARG A 119 -16.10 -0.31 -0.75
N LEU A 120 -15.08 -0.42 -1.60
CA LEU A 120 -14.79 0.59 -2.61
C LEU A 120 -15.86 0.63 -3.72
N GLY A 121 -16.42 -0.51 -4.10
CA GLY A 121 -17.48 -0.58 -5.10
C GLY A 121 -18.80 0.07 -4.67
N LYS A 122 -18.99 0.34 -3.37
CA LYS A 122 -20.14 1.07 -2.84
C LYS A 122 -19.93 2.57 -2.74
N LEU A 123 -18.71 3.06 -2.98
CA LEU A 123 -18.40 4.49 -2.94
C LEU A 123 -19.02 5.19 -4.15
N ASN A 124 -19.56 6.38 -3.92
CA ASN A 124 -20.21 7.18 -4.97
C ASN A 124 -19.20 7.65 -6.02
N LYS A 125 -17.95 7.87 -5.59
CA LYS A 125 -16.87 8.35 -6.44
C LYS A 125 -15.54 7.81 -5.94
N LEU A 126 -14.64 7.55 -6.86
CA LEU A 126 -13.22 7.32 -6.62
C LEU A 126 -12.42 8.36 -7.44
N PRO A 127 -11.15 8.63 -7.08
CA PRO A 127 -10.25 9.41 -7.93
C PRO A 127 -10.29 8.94 -9.38
N ALA A 128 -10.03 9.87 -10.31
CA ALA A 128 -10.07 9.60 -11.76
C ALA A 128 -9.20 8.39 -12.14
N GLU A 129 -9.35 7.90 -13.36
CA GLU A 129 -8.65 6.73 -13.90
C GLU A 129 -7.15 6.75 -13.55
N GLY A 130 -6.66 5.65 -12.99
CA GLY A 130 -5.28 5.57 -12.48
C GLY A 130 -5.03 6.24 -11.13
N GLY A 131 -5.98 7.02 -10.59
CA GLY A 131 -5.85 7.70 -9.30
C GLY A 131 -6.08 6.81 -8.08
N THR A 132 -6.54 5.57 -8.27
CA THR A 132 -6.70 4.60 -7.18
C THR A 132 -5.84 3.38 -7.42
N GLN A 133 -4.95 3.08 -6.49
CA GLN A 133 -4.07 1.92 -6.52
C GLN A 133 -4.25 1.06 -5.27
N VAL A 134 -4.11 -0.26 -5.44
CA VAL A 134 -4.31 -1.25 -4.38
C VAL A 134 -3.07 -2.12 -4.25
N LEU A 135 -2.42 -2.09 -3.10
CA LEU A 135 -1.41 -3.06 -2.71
C LEU A 135 -2.12 -4.30 -2.18
N ILE A 136 -1.93 -5.42 -2.85
CA ILE A 136 -2.46 -6.71 -2.43
C ILE A 136 -1.31 -7.52 -1.83
N HIS A 137 -1.29 -7.63 -0.52
CA HIS A 137 -0.27 -8.39 0.19
C HIS A 137 -0.50 -9.88 0.05
N THR A 138 0.57 -10.60 -0.29
CA THR A 138 0.59 -12.05 -0.45
C THR A 138 1.89 -12.63 0.08
N PRO A 139 1.91 -13.89 0.54
CA PRO A 139 3.16 -14.60 0.77
C PRO A 139 3.99 -14.72 -0.52
N VAL A 140 5.31 -14.54 -0.41
CA VAL A 140 6.25 -14.68 -1.53
C VAL A 140 7.39 -15.65 -1.16
N PRO A 141 7.09 -16.93 -0.90
CA PRO A 141 8.06 -17.89 -0.37
C PRO A 141 9.21 -18.21 -1.34
N CYS A 142 9.00 -18.03 -2.64
CA CYS A 142 10.06 -18.22 -3.64
C CYS A 142 11.01 -17.02 -3.78
N GLY A 143 10.88 -15.99 -2.94
CA GLY A 143 11.68 -14.76 -3.06
C GLY A 143 11.51 -14.02 -4.38
N GLY A 144 10.35 -14.12 -5.04
CA GLY A 144 10.03 -13.37 -6.26
C GLY A 144 10.58 -13.98 -7.55
N ILE A 145 10.89 -15.27 -7.57
CA ILE A 145 11.31 -15.98 -8.80
C ILE A 145 10.15 -16.09 -9.81
N ALA A 146 8.92 -15.92 -9.32
CA ALA A 146 7.67 -16.00 -10.10
C ALA A 146 7.36 -17.41 -10.67
N ASP A 147 7.79 -18.46 -9.98
CA ASP A 147 7.68 -19.86 -10.42
C ASP A 147 6.69 -20.67 -9.58
N CYS A 148 6.52 -20.34 -8.29
CA CYS A 148 5.70 -21.16 -7.38
C CYS A 148 4.18 -20.90 -7.44
N GLY A 149 3.73 -19.76 -8.01
CA GLY A 149 2.31 -19.40 -8.10
C GLY A 149 1.61 -19.00 -6.78
N ILE A 150 2.27 -19.12 -5.63
CA ILE A 150 1.63 -18.87 -4.32
C ILE A 150 1.14 -17.43 -4.16
N CYS A 151 1.84 -16.47 -4.75
CA CYS A 151 1.45 -15.06 -4.76
C CYS A 151 0.41 -14.70 -5.84
N ALA A 152 -0.24 -15.69 -6.47
CA ALA A 152 -1.26 -15.43 -7.48
C ALA A 152 -2.48 -14.71 -6.88
N VAL A 153 -2.94 -13.69 -7.57
CA VAL A 153 -4.13 -12.88 -7.24
C VAL A 153 -5.08 -12.91 -8.41
N ARG A 154 -6.37 -13.16 -8.14
CA ARG A 154 -7.44 -13.06 -9.14
C ARG A 154 -7.85 -11.61 -9.29
N LEU A 155 -7.58 -11.01 -10.46
CA LEU A 155 -8.10 -9.70 -10.87
C LEU A 155 -9.37 -9.86 -11.70
N LYS A 156 -9.91 -8.78 -12.26
CA LYS A 156 -11.14 -8.80 -13.08
C LYS A 156 -11.07 -9.81 -14.22
N SER A 157 -10.03 -9.73 -15.03
CA SER A 157 -9.89 -10.49 -16.27
C SER A 157 -8.97 -11.69 -16.13
N ASP A 158 -7.92 -11.58 -15.29
CA ASP A 158 -6.80 -12.50 -15.29
C ASP A 158 -6.30 -12.85 -13.89
N TRP A 159 -5.46 -13.89 -13.82
CA TRP A 159 -4.59 -14.16 -12.71
C TRP A 159 -3.25 -13.44 -12.90
N LYS A 160 -2.79 -12.72 -11.87
CA LYS A 160 -1.50 -12.05 -11.85
C LYS A 160 -0.66 -12.52 -10.69
N LEU A 161 0.66 -12.49 -10.84
CA LEU A 161 1.59 -12.82 -9.77
C LEU A 161 2.02 -11.52 -9.05
N ALA A 162 1.69 -11.38 -7.77
CA ALA A 162 2.02 -10.18 -7.01
C ALA A 162 3.54 -9.88 -7.00
N CYS A 163 4.39 -10.91 -6.99
CA CYS A 163 5.84 -10.74 -7.00
C CYS A 163 6.42 -10.25 -8.34
N LYS A 164 5.64 -10.31 -9.43
CA LYS A 164 6.09 -9.93 -10.78
C LYS A 164 5.25 -8.80 -11.35
N ASP A 165 3.92 -8.93 -11.34
CA ASP A 165 2.98 -8.01 -11.98
C ASP A 165 2.43 -6.95 -11.01
N GLY A 166 2.47 -7.25 -9.69
CA GLY A 166 2.10 -6.39 -8.56
C GLY A 166 3.30 -6.15 -7.64
N PRO A 167 3.12 -6.05 -6.34
CA PRO A 167 1.89 -6.24 -5.55
C PRO A 167 0.89 -5.08 -5.64
N VAL A 168 1.24 -3.96 -6.26
CA VAL A 168 0.35 -2.81 -6.48
C VAL A 168 -0.30 -2.91 -7.85
N PHE A 169 -1.63 -2.84 -7.86
CA PHE A 169 -2.46 -2.89 -9.06
C PHE A 169 -3.36 -1.66 -9.14
N SER A 170 -3.75 -1.25 -10.35
CA SER A 170 -4.78 -0.24 -10.53
C SER A 170 -6.14 -0.77 -10.02
N TRP A 171 -6.97 0.12 -9.48
CA TRP A 171 -8.36 -0.24 -9.14
C TRP A 171 -9.14 -0.74 -10.35
N ASP A 172 -8.84 -0.23 -11.53
CA ASP A 172 -9.51 -0.65 -12.77
C ASP A 172 -9.28 -2.14 -13.09
N GLU A 173 -8.15 -2.69 -12.64
CA GLU A 173 -7.84 -4.13 -12.75
C GLU A 173 -8.44 -4.94 -11.60
N VAL A 174 -8.62 -4.33 -10.43
CA VAL A 174 -9.00 -4.99 -9.17
C VAL A 174 -10.51 -5.04 -8.98
N GLY A 175 -11.18 -3.92 -9.17
CA GLY A 175 -12.59 -3.65 -8.85
C GLY A 175 -13.65 -4.21 -9.78
#